data_1ac922f51f0f119b397df270e9dfab4a
#
_entry.id   1ac922f51f0f119b397df270e9dfab4a
#
_cell.length_a   1.000
_cell.length_b   1.000
_cell.length_c   1.000
_cell.angle_alpha   90.00
_cell.angle_beta   90.00
_cell.angle_gamma   90.00
#
_symmetry.space_group_name_H-M   'P 1'
#
loop_
_entity.id
_entity.type
_entity.pdbx_description
1 polymer ?
#
loop_
_entity_poly.entity_id
_entity_poly.type
_entity_poly.pdbx_seq_one_letter_code
_entity_poly.pdbx_strand_id
1 'polypeptide(L)'
;MAIDKIGLLFLLFHISLSIRVEGKVELEEPSAERLRKTTVSLIWGDQISYITNSGHFYFDVDTPGYYLLQVNDDLYSYQPMLLDVKENEIKAYDYNYRYGKGAKHKYPVIMKSIGKIDIGEKKTNIIESIIKSPYAIMIGLGLLFFICMKMIPQEELRAQQEELRKQMKGYKGFFS
;
A
#
# COMPACT_ATOMS: atom_id res chain seq x y z
N MET A 1 10.77 -35.30 -48.66
CA MET A 1 12.01 -34.55 -48.37
C MET A 1 11.99 -33.07 -48.78
N ALA A 2 10.93 -32.53 -49.34
CA ALA A 2 10.79 -31.08 -49.63
C ALA A 2 10.03 -30.28 -48.55
N ILE A 3 9.26 -30.99 -47.74
CA ILE A 3 8.40 -30.35 -46.67
C ILE A 3 9.24 -29.83 -45.52
N ASP A 4 10.37 -30.47 -45.21
CA ASP A 4 11.22 -30.08 -44.06
C ASP A 4 11.98 -28.76 -44.28
N LYS A 5 12.25 -28.39 -45.52
CA LYS A 5 12.94 -27.14 -45.86
C LYS A 5 12.03 -25.92 -45.80
N ILE A 6 10.73 -26.10 -46.10
CA ILE A 6 9.73 -25.02 -45.99
C ILE A 6 9.37 -24.77 -44.53
N GLY A 7 9.29 -25.83 -43.71
CA GLY A 7 9.09 -25.69 -42.26
C GLY A 7 10.23 -24.96 -41.55
N LEU A 8 11.48 -25.25 -41.95
CA LEU A 8 12.66 -24.57 -41.42
C LEU A 8 12.73 -23.10 -41.85
N LEU A 9 12.22 -22.74 -43.03
CA LEU A 9 12.16 -21.36 -43.53
C LEU A 9 11.11 -20.55 -42.74
N PHE A 10 9.98 -21.14 -42.37
CA PHE A 10 8.96 -20.48 -41.52
C PHE A 10 9.43 -20.30 -40.09
N LEU A 11 10.27 -21.18 -39.57
CA LEU A 11 10.83 -21.05 -38.20
C LEU A 11 11.83 -19.89 -38.09
N LEU A 12 12.50 -19.52 -39.18
CA LEU A 12 13.44 -18.41 -39.22
C LEU A 12 12.76 -17.03 -39.34
N PHE A 13 11.48 -16.98 -39.69
CA PHE A 13 10.74 -15.71 -39.86
C PHE A 13 10.12 -15.15 -38.55
N HIS A 14 10.24 -15.86 -37.44
CA HIS A 14 9.86 -15.33 -36.13
C HIS A 14 11.03 -14.69 -35.40
N ILE A 15 11.80 -13.84 -36.10
CA ILE A 15 12.66 -12.88 -35.40
C ILE A 15 11.74 -11.77 -34.91
N SER A 16 11.22 -11.93 -33.71
CA SER A 16 10.51 -10.87 -33.01
C SER A 16 11.52 -9.73 -32.81
N LEU A 17 11.32 -8.63 -33.51
CA LEU A 17 12.13 -7.43 -33.36
C LEU A 17 11.67 -6.76 -32.05
N SER A 18 12.28 -7.11 -30.93
CA SER A 18 11.95 -6.46 -29.66
C SER A 18 12.54 -5.05 -29.63
N ILE A 19 11.76 -4.11 -29.14
CA ILE A 19 12.15 -2.71 -29.00
C ILE A 19 12.67 -2.52 -27.58
N ARG A 20 13.94 -2.10 -27.45
CA ARG A 20 14.53 -1.88 -26.15
C ARG A 20 14.15 -0.49 -25.59
N VAL A 21 13.50 -0.52 -24.44
CA VAL A 21 13.20 0.67 -23.62
C VAL A 21 14.21 0.75 -22.50
N GLU A 22 14.92 1.85 -22.40
CA GLU A 22 15.94 2.05 -21.38
C GLU A 22 15.80 3.39 -20.67
N GLY A 23 16.29 3.44 -19.44
CA GLY A 23 16.30 4.67 -18.65
C GLY A 23 17.18 4.55 -17.42
N LYS A 24 17.13 5.60 -16.61
CA LYS A 24 17.88 5.71 -15.38
C LYS A 24 16.99 6.24 -14.26
N VAL A 25 17.07 5.63 -13.09
CA VAL A 25 16.49 6.13 -11.85
C VAL A 25 17.59 6.84 -11.06
N GLU A 26 17.40 8.10 -10.71
CA GLU A 26 18.28 8.82 -9.80
C GLU A 26 17.78 8.62 -8.37
N LEU A 27 18.58 7.87 -7.58
CA LEU A 27 18.32 7.65 -6.16
C LEU A 27 18.98 8.77 -5.35
N GLU A 28 18.23 9.39 -4.44
CA GLU A 28 18.75 10.44 -3.57
C GLU A 28 19.78 9.92 -2.56
N GLU A 29 19.56 8.71 -2.04
CA GLU A 29 20.42 8.05 -1.07
C GLU A 29 20.75 6.63 -1.59
N PRO A 30 21.72 6.46 -2.50
CA PRO A 30 22.04 5.15 -3.05
C PRO A 30 22.69 4.27 -1.98
N SER A 31 22.05 3.17 -1.65
CA SER A 31 22.61 2.09 -0.82
C SER A 31 22.43 0.75 -1.53
N ALA A 32 23.29 -0.21 -1.23
CA ALA A 32 23.20 -1.55 -1.84
C ALA A 32 21.87 -2.24 -1.50
N GLU A 33 21.30 -1.97 -0.34
CA GLU A 33 20.00 -2.50 0.06
C GLU A 33 18.86 -1.86 -0.75
N ARG A 34 18.88 -0.55 -0.94
CA ARG A 34 17.87 0.17 -1.73
C ARG A 34 17.90 -0.22 -3.19
N LEU A 35 19.09 -0.33 -3.78
CA LEU A 35 19.24 -0.77 -5.16
C LEU A 35 18.59 -2.14 -5.42
N ARG A 36 18.60 -3.03 -4.43
CA ARG A 36 17.94 -4.35 -4.52
C ARG A 36 16.42 -4.28 -4.33
N LYS A 37 15.92 -3.30 -3.59
CA LYS A 37 14.48 -3.15 -3.29
C LYS A 37 13.76 -2.29 -4.34
N THR A 38 14.47 -1.32 -4.93
CA THR A 38 13.90 -0.46 -5.94
C THR A 38 13.73 -1.20 -7.26
N THR A 39 12.52 -1.23 -7.76
CA THR A 39 12.17 -1.84 -9.05
C THR A 39 11.48 -0.84 -9.95
N VAL A 40 11.56 -1.08 -11.24
CA VAL A 40 10.82 -0.32 -12.24
C VAL A 40 9.83 -1.26 -12.90
N SER A 41 8.57 -0.85 -12.95
CA SER A 41 7.49 -1.59 -13.59
C SER A 41 7.09 -0.93 -14.90
N LEU A 42 6.95 -1.73 -15.93
CA LEU A 42 6.35 -1.33 -17.20
C LEU A 42 4.90 -1.82 -17.23
N ILE A 43 3.99 -0.97 -16.78
CA ILE A 43 2.56 -1.26 -16.76
C ILE A 43 2.05 -1.27 -18.19
N TRP A 44 1.07 -2.14 -18.48
CA TRP A 44 0.57 -2.53 -19.81
C TRP A 44 1.55 -3.37 -20.65
N GLY A 45 2.76 -3.67 -20.15
CA GLY A 45 3.69 -4.66 -20.69
C GLY A 45 3.94 -5.80 -19.70
N ASP A 46 3.37 -5.73 -18.49
CA ASP A 46 3.47 -6.69 -17.38
C ASP A 46 4.92 -7.12 -17.08
N GLN A 47 5.86 -6.18 -17.21
CA GLN A 47 7.28 -6.42 -16.99
C GLN A 47 7.77 -5.64 -15.77
N ILE A 48 8.68 -6.25 -15.02
CA ILE A 48 9.37 -5.63 -13.89
C ILE A 48 10.88 -5.80 -14.10
N SER A 49 11.63 -4.70 -13.97
CA SER A 49 13.08 -4.67 -14.04
C SER A 49 13.67 -4.19 -12.72
N TYR A 50 14.77 -4.82 -12.32
CA TYR A 50 15.59 -4.31 -11.24
C TYR A 50 16.55 -3.26 -11.78
N ILE A 51 16.86 -2.26 -10.97
CA ILE A 51 17.87 -1.26 -11.34
C ILE A 51 19.28 -1.80 -11.11
N THR A 52 20.19 -1.43 -11.98
CA THR A 52 21.62 -1.73 -11.82
C THR A 52 22.25 -0.84 -10.73
N ASN A 53 23.49 -1.14 -10.34
CA ASN A 53 24.23 -0.32 -9.36
C ASN A 53 24.39 1.15 -9.78
N SER A 54 24.30 1.45 -11.06
CA SER A 54 24.32 2.81 -11.65
C SER A 54 22.93 3.43 -11.82
N GLY A 55 21.87 2.72 -11.38
CA GLY A 55 20.47 3.16 -11.50
C GLY A 55 19.83 2.90 -12.88
N HIS A 56 20.53 2.25 -13.81
CA HIS A 56 19.96 1.94 -15.13
C HIS A 56 19.01 0.76 -15.08
N PHE A 57 17.99 0.81 -15.91
CA PHE A 57 17.04 -0.27 -16.16
C PHE A 57 16.77 -0.39 -17.65
N TYR A 58 16.27 -1.56 -18.05
CA TYR A 58 15.83 -1.79 -19.44
C TYR A 58 14.65 -2.77 -19.47
N PHE A 59 13.84 -2.64 -20.51
CA PHE A 59 12.77 -3.55 -20.90
C PHE A 59 12.89 -3.85 -22.38
N ASP A 60 12.53 -5.06 -22.74
CA ASP A 60 12.42 -5.44 -24.14
C ASP A 60 10.91 -5.65 -24.43
N VAL A 61 10.33 -4.82 -25.30
CA VAL A 61 8.91 -4.86 -25.67
C VAL A 61 8.74 -5.32 -27.11
N ASP A 62 7.81 -6.24 -27.33
CA ASP A 62 7.63 -6.88 -28.64
C ASP A 62 6.67 -6.09 -29.54
N THR A 63 5.84 -5.22 -28.98
CA THR A 63 4.82 -4.49 -29.73
C THR A 63 4.93 -2.98 -29.52
N PRO A 64 4.83 -2.18 -30.60
CA PRO A 64 4.65 -0.74 -30.46
C PRO A 64 3.36 -0.41 -29.71
N GLY A 65 3.38 0.65 -28.88
CA GLY A 65 2.21 1.03 -28.10
C GLY A 65 2.52 2.02 -27.01
N TYR A 66 1.53 2.25 -26.17
CA TYR A 66 1.67 3.07 -24.97
C TYR A 66 1.97 2.19 -23.77
N TYR A 67 3.00 2.59 -23.00
CA TYR A 67 3.41 1.90 -21.78
C TYR A 67 3.56 2.92 -20.66
N LEU A 68 3.15 2.53 -19.46
CA LEU A 68 3.32 3.37 -18.28
C LEU A 68 4.51 2.85 -17.47
N LEU A 69 5.50 3.72 -17.30
CA LEU A 69 6.70 3.44 -16.53
C LEU A 69 6.52 3.98 -15.11
N GLN A 70 6.70 3.12 -14.12
CA GLN A 70 6.58 3.46 -12.72
C GLN A 70 7.74 2.89 -11.90
N VAL A 71 8.35 3.72 -11.07
CA VAL A 71 9.36 3.28 -10.09
C VAL A 71 8.66 2.90 -8.80
N ASN A 72 8.98 1.73 -8.26
CA ASN A 72 8.53 1.25 -6.97
C ASN A 72 9.70 1.33 -6.00
N ASP A 73 9.60 2.24 -5.04
CA ASP A 73 10.57 2.48 -3.98
C ASP A 73 9.82 2.67 -2.67
N ASP A 74 10.37 2.15 -1.56
CA ASP A 74 9.71 2.21 -0.25
C ASP A 74 9.79 3.59 0.40
N LEU A 75 10.79 4.41 0.03
CA LEU A 75 11.09 5.67 0.71
C LEU A 75 10.78 6.92 -0.11
N TYR A 76 10.85 6.82 -1.44
CA TYR A 76 10.67 7.97 -2.32
C TYR A 76 9.60 7.74 -3.38
N SER A 77 8.84 8.78 -3.63
CA SER A 77 7.85 8.81 -4.70
C SER A 77 8.48 9.33 -5.99
N TYR A 78 8.12 8.73 -7.11
CA TYR A 78 8.59 9.10 -8.45
C TYR A 78 7.39 9.44 -9.33
N GLN A 79 7.60 10.40 -10.25
CA GLN A 79 6.59 10.72 -11.25
C GLN A 79 6.46 9.57 -12.24
N PRO A 80 5.27 8.99 -12.43
CA PRO A 80 5.06 8.00 -13.49
C PRO A 80 5.21 8.65 -14.85
N MET A 81 5.73 7.91 -15.82
CA MET A 81 5.98 8.40 -17.17
C MET A 81 5.28 7.53 -18.21
N LEU A 82 4.61 8.19 -19.14
CA LEU A 82 3.98 7.55 -20.27
C LEU A 82 4.97 7.47 -21.43
N LEU A 83 5.23 6.26 -21.91
CA LEU A 83 6.05 5.99 -23.08
C LEU A 83 5.17 5.73 -24.29
N ASP A 84 5.41 6.42 -25.38
CA ASP A 84 4.86 6.16 -26.72
C ASP A 84 5.96 5.46 -27.53
N VAL A 85 5.91 4.13 -27.56
CA VAL A 85 6.92 3.28 -28.20
C VAL A 85 6.48 2.98 -29.62
N LYS A 86 7.30 3.37 -30.58
CA LYS A 86 7.16 3.07 -32.00
C LYS A 86 8.41 2.34 -32.48
N GLU A 87 8.32 1.68 -33.61
CA GLU A 87 9.45 0.90 -34.18
C GLU A 87 10.76 1.67 -34.26
N ASN A 88 10.70 2.97 -34.61
CA ASN A 88 11.89 3.78 -34.83
C ASN A 88 12.07 4.94 -33.84
N GLU A 89 11.13 5.16 -32.92
CA GLU A 89 11.19 6.31 -32.02
C GLU A 89 10.45 6.00 -30.69
N ILE A 90 11.06 6.38 -29.57
CA ILE A 90 10.41 6.34 -28.27
C ILE A 90 10.26 7.77 -27.77
N LYS A 91 9.03 8.12 -27.40
CA LYS A 91 8.70 9.42 -26.79
C LYS A 91 8.24 9.21 -25.36
N ALA A 92 8.78 10.02 -24.45
CA ALA A 92 8.41 9.98 -23.04
C ALA A 92 7.64 11.25 -22.65
N TYR A 93 6.63 11.08 -21.80
CA TYR A 93 5.78 12.15 -21.30
C TYR A 93 5.54 11.95 -19.83
N ASP A 94 5.39 13.04 -19.06
CA ASP A 94 4.83 12.95 -17.72
C ASP A 94 3.44 12.34 -17.77
N TYR A 95 3.12 11.56 -16.76
CA TYR A 95 1.78 11.01 -16.61
C TYR A 95 1.17 11.41 -15.28
N ASN A 96 -0.04 11.89 -15.35
CA ASN A 96 -0.83 12.17 -14.15
C ASN A 96 -2.14 11.39 -14.25
N TYR A 97 -2.48 10.64 -13.19
CA TYR A 97 -3.69 9.82 -13.14
C TYR A 97 -5.00 10.63 -13.29
N ARG A 98 -4.97 11.94 -12.99
CA ARG A 98 -6.14 12.83 -13.16
C ARG A 98 -6.25 13.44 -14.54
N TYR A 99 -5.11 13.87 -15.11
CA TYR A 99 -5.08 14.69 -16.31
C TYR A 99 -4.49 13.95 -17.51
N GLY A 100 -3.98 12.73 -17.31
CA GLY A 100 -3.40 11.91 -18.35
C GLY A 100 -2.00 12.37 -18.75
N LYS A 101 -1.75 12.45 -20.05
CA LYS A 101 -0.48 12.79 -20.67
C LYS A 101 -0.10 14.25 -20.43
N GLY A 102 1.09 14.47 -19.88
CA GLY A 102 1.65 15.78 -19.54
C GLY A 102 2.76 16.25 -20.48
N ALA A 103 3.77 16.89 -19.91
CA ALA A 103 4.93 17.45 -20.64
C ALA A 103 5.77 16.35 -21.30
N LYS A 104 6.37 16.68 -22.45
CA LYS A 104 7.29 15.78 -23.16
C LYS A 104 8.68 15.83 -22.53
N HIS A 105 9.28 14.67 -22.30
CA HIS A 105 10.64 14.51 -21.82
C HIS A 105 11.59 14.00 -22.91
N LYS A 106 12.88 14.20 -22.66
CA LYS A 106 13.94 13.68 -23.52
C LYS A 106 14.12 12.20 -23.24
N TYR A 107 14.34 11.41 -24.28
CA TYR A 107 14.70 10.00 -24.19
C TYR A 107 16.23 9.86 -24.36
N PRO A 108 16.94 8.96 -23.63
CA PRO A 108 16.45 8.03 -22.62
C PRO A 108 15.95 8.74 -21.35
N VAL A 109 15.01 8.10 -20.66
CA VAL A 109 14.29 8.67 -19.53
C VAL A 109 15.16 8.70 -18.28
N ILE A 110 15.18 9.86 -17.59
CA ILE A 110 15.79 10.01 -16.27
C ILE A 110 14.66 10.28 -15.27
N MET A 111 14.42 9.32 -14.37
CA MET A 111 13.39 9.43 -13.36
C MET A 111 13.99 9.97 -12.06
N LYS A 112 13.49 11.12 -11.61
CA LYS A 112 13.89 11.77 -10.36
C LYS A 112 12.82 11.62 -9.32
N SER A 113 13.24 11.56 -8.05
CA SER A 113 12.28 11.56 -6.95
C SER A 113 11.52 12.89 -6.88
N ILE A 114 10.25 12.82 -6.55
CA ILE A 114 9.39 14.00 -6.27
C ILE A 114 9.55 14.41 -4.81
N GLY A 115 9.78 13.44 -3.93
CA GLY A 115 9.92 13.63 -2.51
C GLY A 115 9.89 12.33 -1.73
N LYS A 116 10.22 12.43 -0.46
CA LYS A 116 10.19 11.29 0.46
C LYS A 116 8.75 10.94 0.78
N ILE A 117 8.44 9.65 0.71
CA ILE A 117 7.13 9.15 1.13
C ILE A 117 7.08 9.29 2.65
N ASP A 118 6.20 10.16 3.13
CA ASP A 118 5.88 10.22 4.56
C ASP A 118 5.04 8.98 4.90
N ILE A 119 5.75 7.88 5.12
CA ILE A 119 5.17 6.72 5.79
C ILE A 119 5.02 7.18 7.23
N GLY A 120 3.99 8.01 7.47
CA GLY A 120 3.67 8.45 8.82
C GLY A 120 3.63 7.20 9.68
N GLU A 121 4.74 6.93 10.36
CA GLU A 121 4.73 6.07 11.53
C GLU A 121 3.76 6.76 12.49
N LYS A 122 2.47 6.49 12.30
CA LYS A 122 1.55 6.62 13.41
C LYS A 122 2.10 5.66 14.46
N LYS A 123 3.05 6.14 15.25
CA LYS A 123 3.26 5.65 16.61
C LYS A 123 1.94 5.95 17.32
N THR A 124 0.91 5.21 16.97
CA THR A 124 -0.28 5.12 17.78
C THR A 124 0.23 4.50 19.07
N ASN A 125 0.47 5.37 20.04
CA ASN A 125 0.68 4.91 21.41
C ASN A 125 -0.52 4.01 21.67
N ILE A 126 -0.27 2.69 21.72
CA ILE A 126 -1.32 1.68 21.91
C ILE A 126 -2.16 2.06 23.12
N ILE A 127 -1.52 2.63 24.15
CA ILE A 127 -2.16 3.17 25.36
C ILE A 127 -3.14 4.32 25.01
N GLU A 128 -2.75 5.25 24.15
CA GLU A 128 -3.59 6.39 23.76
C GLU A 128 -4.78 5.94 22.89
N SER A 129 -4.58 4.95 22.04
CA SER A 129 -5.64 4.33 21.24
C SER A 129 -6.64 3.58 22.12
N ILE A 130 -6.15 2.90 23.17
CA ILE A 130 -7.01 2.20 24.14
C ILE A 130 -7.84 3.20 24.96
N ILE A 131 -7.20 4.27 25.46
CA ILE A 131 -7.89 5.29 26.28
C ILE A 131 -8.97 6.02 25.47
N LYS A 132 -8.74 6.27 24.18
CA LYS A 132 -9.71 6.91 23.28
C LYS A 132 -10.83 5.97 22.80
N SER A 133 -10.71 4.69 23.08
CA SER A 133 -11.74 3.71 22.71
C SER A 133 -12.94 3.78 23.67
N PRO A 134 -14.17 3.96 23.18
CA PRO A 134 -15.37 3.97 24.03
C PRO A 134 -15.53 2.65 24.79
N TYR A 135 -15.05 1.55 24.26
CA TYR A 135 -15.08 0.24 24.93
C TYR A 135 -14.14 0.16 26.13
N ALA A 136 -12.97 0.79 26.06
CA ALA A 136 -12.03 0.82 27.19
C ALA A 136 -12.58 1.64 28.37
N ILE A 137 -13.30 2.72 28.08
CA ILE A 137 -13.99 3.52 29.09
C ILE A 137 -15.09 2.70 29.77
N MET A 138 -15.87 1.96 29.00
CA MET A 138 -16.92 1.07 29.55
C MET A 138 -16.33 -0.03 30.44
N ILE A 139 -15.25 -0.67 30.00
CA ILE A 139 -14.56 -1.71 30.77
C ILE A 139 -13.97 -1.11 32.06
N GLY A 140 -13.35 0.08 31.97
CA GLY A 140 -12.81 0.79 33.14
C GLY A 140 -13.88 1.15 34.16
N LEU A 141 -15.03 1.67 33.72
CA LEU A 141 -16.18 1.95 34.58
C LEU A 141 -16.75 0.68 35.22
N GLY A 142 -16.86 -0.43 34.45
CA GLY A 142 -17.31 -1.71 34.96
C GLY A 142 -16.39 -2.28 36.05
N LEU A 143 -15.07 -2.18 35.86
CA LEU A 143 -14.08 -2.57 36.86
C LEU A 143 -14.16 -1.71 38.13
N LEU A 144 -14.28 -0.40 37.94
CA LEU A 144 -14.45 0.54 39.07
C LEU A 144 -15.71 0.20 39.87
N PHE A 145 -16.82 -0.04 39.18
CA PHE A 145 -18.08 -0.42 39.84
C PHE A 145 -17.96 -1.76 40.60
N PHE A 146 -17.24 -2.73 40.00
CA PHE A 146 -17.00 -4.02 40.66
C PHE A 146 -16.17 -3.88 41.93
N ILE A 147 -15.13 -3.02 41.91
CA ILE A 147 -14.28 -2.72 43.05
C ILE A 147 -15.12 -2.01 44.15
N CYS A 148 -15.95 -1.03 43.78
CA CYS A 148 -16.82 -0.34 44.70
C CYS A 148 -17.82 -1.31 45.37
N MET A 149 -18.43 -2.21 44.60
CA MET A 149 -19.32 -3.23 45.16
C MET A 149 -18.62 -4.19 46.13
N LYS A 150 -17.34 -4.51 45.87
CA LYS A 150 -16.55 -5.36 46.76
C LYS A 150 -16.12 -4.65 48.06
N MET A 151 -16.08 -3.33 48.06
CA MET A 151 -15.74 -2.53 49.24
C MET A 151 -16.96 -2.32 50.16
N ILE A 152 -18.19 -2.52 49.68
CA ILE A 152 -19.39 -2.41 50.50
C ILE A 152 -19.45 -3.61 51.46
N PRO A 153 -19.46 -3.41 52.78
CA PRO A 153 -19.60 -4.50 53.76
C PRO A 153 -20.87 -5.30 53.48
N GLN A 154 -20.75 -6.61 53.40
CA GLN A 154 -21.94 -7.46 53.14
C GLN A 154 -23.05 -7.34 54.18
N GLU A 155 -22.73 -6.88 55.35
CA GLU A 155 -23.68 -6.65 56.42
C GLU A 155 -24.67 -5.50 56.14
N GLU A 156 -24.21 -4.40 55.53
CA GLU A 156 -25.05 -3.27 55.12
C GLU A 156 -26.01 -3.69 53.96
N LEU A 157 -25.54 -4.47 53.01
CA LEU A 157 -26.38 -4.98 51.94
C LEU A 157 -27.48 -5.90 52.43
N ARG A 158 -27.21 -6.72 53.45
CA ARG A 158 -28.21 -7.60 54.07
C ARG A 158 -29.24 -6.79 54.86
N ALA A 159 -28.80 -5.76 55.60
CA ALA A 159 -29.69 -4.88 56.30
C ALA A 159 -30.66 -4.13 55.36
N GLN A 160 -30.16 -3.59 54.26
CA GLN A 160 -31.00 -2.92 53.27
C GLN A 160 -31.98 -3.91 52.58
N GLN A 161 -31.58 -5.13 52.31
CA GLN A 161 -32.44 -6.16 51.72
C GLN A 161 -33.55 -6.56 52.71
N GLU A 162 -33.26 -6.64 53.98
CA GLU A 162 -34.28 -6.92 54.99
C GLU A 162 -35.27 -5.77 55.16
N GLU A 163 -34.81 -4.52 55.11
CA GLU A 163 -35.70 -3.35 55.14
C GLU A 163 -36.63 -3.32 53.90
N LEU A 164 -36.10 -3.52 52.72
CA LEU A 164 -36.86 -3.61 51.47
C LEU A 164 -37.91 -4.76 51.53
N ARG A 165 -37.53 -5.91 52.09
CA ARG A 165 -38.47 -7.03 52.29
C ARG A 165 -39.57 -6.68 53.32
N LYS A 166 -39.26 -5.95 54.40
CA LYS A 166 -40.26 -5.50 55.38
C LYS A 166 -41.24 -4.50 54.75
N GLN A 167 -40.72 -3.55 53.94
CA GLN A 167 -41.56 -2.57 53.22
C GLN A 167 -42.47 -3.27 52.21
N MET A 168 -41.94 -4.22 51.43
CA MET A 168 -42.78 -4.98 50.48
C MET A 168 -43.82 -5.91 51.12
N LYS A 169 -43.55 -6.44 52.32
CA LYS A 169 -44.56 -7.19 53.09
C LYS A 169 -45.65 -6.28 53.63
N GLY A 170 -45.33 -5.05 54.04
CA GLY A 170 -46.30 -4.05 54.46
C GLY A 170 -47.26 -3.65 53.34
N TYR A 171 -46.75 -3.52 52.08
CA TYR A 171 -47.58 -3.20 50.91
C TYR A 171 -48.55 -4.35 50.53
N LYS A 172 -48.14 -5.60 50.67
CA LYS A 172 -49.02 -6.76 50.39
C LYS A 172 -50.18 -6.90 51.39
N GLY A 173 -50.06 -6.40 52.64
CA GLY A 173 -51.10 -6.39 53.62
C GLY A 173 -52.19 -5.30 53.43
N PHE A 174 -51.99 -4.39 52.50
CA PHE A 174 -52.92 -3.28 52.21
C PHE A 174 -53.86 -3.56 51.03
N PHE A 175 -53.62 -4.66 50.30
CA PHE A 175 -54.43 -5.09 49.14
C PHE A 175 -55.13 -6.46 49.37
N SER A 176 -55.28 -6.90 50.62
CA SER A 176 -56.02 -8.09 50.97
C SER A 176 -57.33 -7.78 51.74
#